data_4c851276435fc4179a6810032fb056ef
#
_entry.id   4c851276435fc4179a6810032fb056ef
#
_cell.length_a   1.000
_cell.length_b   1.000
_cell.length_c   1.000
_cell.angle_alpha   90.00
_cell.angle_beta   90.00
_cell.angle_gamma   90.00
#
_symmetry.space_group_name_H-M   'P 1'
#
loop_
_entity.id
_entity.type
_entity.pdbx_description
1 polymer ?
#
loop_
_entity_poly.entity_id
_entity_poly.type
_entity_poly.pdbx_seq_one_letter_code
_entity_poly.pdbx_strand_id
1 'polypeptide(L)'
;MPNMVADIGLLLYPGCQLAAVYGLTDLFRIAGEWTGEDAREVRVSHWQADDAGVTCIWDSHPGTPHRLTHVIAPPSIIMPDRMAPAPAAARWLQDRHAGGAILCSVCAGAFVLAETGLVDGRRATTHWAFARQLAQRFPKVHLADEQMVVDEGDIMTAGGILAWTDLGLTLVGRLLGPATMLATARFLLIKPPRQSQRP
;
A
#
# COMPACT_ATOMS: atom_id res chain seq x y z
N MET A 1 -1.95 -26.82 -7.00
CA MET A 1 -2.04 -25.40 -7.34
C MET A 1 -1.52 -24.62 -6.14
N PRO A 2 -0.74 -23.56 -6.31
CA PRO A 2 -0.27 -22.77 -5.18
C PRO A 2 -1.46 -22.21 -4.37
N ASN A 3 -1.28 -22.11 -3.05
CA ASN A 3 -2.30 -21.61 -2.15
C ASN A 3 -2.28 -20.08 -2.17
N MET A 4 -3.28 -19.44 -2.80
CA MET A 4 -3.45 -17.99 -2.81
C MET A 4 -3.86 -17.51 -1.42
N VAL A 5 -2.97 -16.78 -0.75
CA VAL A 5 -3.20 -16.31 0.63
C VAL A 5 -3.72 -14.88 0.68
N ALA A 6 -3.52 -14.09 -0.37
CA ALA A 6 -4.00 -12.73 -0.46
C ALA A 6 -4.17 -12.27 -1.92
N ASP A 7 -5.11 -11.33 -2.15
CA ASP A 7 -5.32 -10.62 -3.41
C ASP A 7 -5.08 -9.13 -3.13
N ILE A 8 -3.97 -8.59 -3.66
CA ILE A 8 -3.51 -7.22 -3.40
C ILE A 8 -3.72 -6.36 -4.64
N GLY A 9 -4.53 -5.32 -4.50
CA GLY A 9 -4.72 -4.29 -5.51
C GLY A 9 -3.73 -3.13 -5.32
N LEU A 10 -3.01 -2.76 -6.37
CA LEU A 10 -2.17 -1.57 -6.40
C LEU A 10 -2.92 -0.47 -7.16
N LEU A 11 -3.23 0.63 -6.49
CA LEU A 11 -4.00 1.74 -7.05
C LEU A 11 -3.09 2.67 -7.85
N LEU A 12 -3.34 2.81 -9.14
CA LEU A 12 -2.69 3.79 -10.01
C LEU A 12 -3.58 5.03 -10.12
N TYR A 13 -3.17 6.11 -9.51
CA TYR A 13 -3.80 7.43 -9.60
C TYR A 13 -2.85 8.42 -10.30
N PRO A 14 -3.31 9.56 -10.79
CA PRO A 14 -2.47 10.51 -11.51
C PRO A 14 -1.24 10.93 -10.69
N GLY A 15 -0.05 10.72 -11.24
CA GLY A 15 1.22 11.03 -10.60
C GLY A 15 1.70 10.01 -9.56
N CYS A 16 1.08 8.85 -9.43
CA CYS A 16 1.61 7.79 -8.57
C CYS A 16 3.00 7.33 -9.03
N GLN A 17 3.84 6.91 -8.07
CA GLN A 17 5.18 6.42 -8.34
C GLN A 17 5.13 5.01 -8.95
N LEU A 18 5.34 4.90 -10.26
CA LEU A 18 5.32 3.60 -10.95
C LEU A 18 6.40 2.64 -10.43
N ALA A 19 7.56 3.15 -10.00
CA ALA A 19 8.59 2.32 -9.39
C ALA A 19 8.09 1.58 -8.14
N ALA A 20 7.20 2.19 -7.33
CA ALA A 20 6.58 1.53 -6.20
C ALA A 20 5.56 0.47 -6.64
N VAL A 21 4.76 0.75 -7.68
CA VAL A 21 3.78 -0.20 -8.23
C VAL A 21 4.47 -1.46 -8.72
N TYR A 22 5.44 -1.32 -9.62
CA TYR A 22 6.17 -2.46 -10.17
C TYR A 22 7.08 -3.12 -9.13
N GLY A 23 7.71 -2.33 -8.25
CA GLY A 23 8.56 -2.84 -7.19
C GLY A 23 7.80 -3.70 -6.17
N LEU A 24 6.57 -3.30 -5.77
CA LEU A 24 5.70 -4.12 -4.93
C LEU A 24 5.24 -5.39 -5.66
N THR A 25 4.93 -5.28 -6.96
CA THR A 25 4.59 -6.44 -7.79
C THR A 25 5.71 -7.48 -7.77
N ASP A 26 6.93 -7.05 -8.02
CA ASP A 26 8.11 -7.93 -8.01
C ASP A 26 8.40 -8.46 -6.59
N LEU A 27 8.28 -7.61 -5.57
CA LEU A 27 8.53 -8.00 -4.18
C LEU A 27 7.61 -9.15 -3.74
N PHE A 28 6.30 -9.06 -4.01
CA PHE A 28 5.35 -10.11 -3.65
C PHE A 28 5.55 -11.38 -4.48
N ARG A 29 5.88 -11.25 -5.75
CA ARG A 29 6.22 -12.40 -6.60
C ARG A 29 7.47 -13.12 -6.10
N ILE A 30 8.54 -12.37 -5.82
CA ILE A 30 9.80 -12.91 -5.27
C ILE A 30 9.55 -13.58 -3.91
N ALA A 31 8.72 -12.98 -3.06
CA ALA A 31 8.39 -13.56 -1.76
C ALA A 31 7.73 -14.94 -1.88
N GLY A 32 6.91 -15.17 -2.90
CA GLY A 32 6.29 -16.46 -3.19
C GLY A 32 7.32 -17.59 -3.39
N GLU A 33 8.48 -17.28 -4.01
CA GLU A 33 9.57 -18.25 -4.24
C GLU A 33 10.25 -18.75 -2.93
N TRP A 34 10.05 -18.01 -1.83
CA TRP A 34 10.65 -18.32 -0.52
C TRP A 34 9.68 -18.93 0.50
N THR A 35 8.51 -19.39 0.06
CA THR A 35 7.49 -19.96 0.96
C THR A 35 7.73 -21.44 1.29
N GLY A 36 8.75 -22.06 0.69
CA GLY A 36 9.08 -23.47 0.90
C GLY A 36 8.04 -24.44 0.30
N GLU A 37 7.82 -25.57 0.96
CA GLU A 37 6.93 -26.64 0.46
C GLU A 37 5.44 -26.23 0.41
N ASP A 38 5.04 -25.25 1.21
CA ASP A 38 3.63 -24.80 1.26
C ASP A 38 3.17 -24.04 0.01
N ALA A 39 4.10 -23.63 -0.87
CA ALA A 39 3.84 -22.95 -2.14
C ALA A 39 2.73 -21.89 -2.04
N ARG A 40 2.86 -20.94 -1.10
CA ARG A 40 1.89 -19.85 -0.89
C ARG A 40 2.20 -18.69 -1.80
N GLU A 41 1.17 -18.13 -2.42
CA GLU A 41 1.30 -17.01 -3.34
C GLU A 41 0.42 -15.83 -2.95
N VAL A 42 0.86 -14.64 -3.38
CA VAL A 42 0.11 -13.39 -3.32
C VAL A 42 -0.26 -12.99 -4.74
N ARG A 43 -1.56 -12.88 -5.01
CA ARG A 43 -2.04 -12.29 -6.25
C ARG A 43 -1.84 -10.78 -6.20
N VAL A 44 -1.35 -10.20 -7.29
CA VAL A 44 -1.21 -8.76 -7.43
C VAL A 44 -1.95 -8.29 -8.67
N SER A 45 -2.69 -7.19 -8.55
CA SER A 45 -3.40 -6.57 -9.65
C SER A 45 -3.24 -5.04 -9.64
N HIS A 46 -3.24 -4.43 -10.83
CA HIS A 46 -3.10 -2.99 -10.99
C HIS A 46 -4.45 -2.37 -11.36
N TRP A 47 -4.85 -1.33 -10.64
CA TRP A 47 -6.15 -0.69 -10.75
C TRP A 47 -5.98 0.78 -11.11
N GLN A 48 -6.30 1.13 -12.34
CA GLN A 48 -6.20 2.50 -12.85
C GLN A 48 -7.41 3.32 -12.45
N ALA A 49 -7.18 4.42 -11.75
CA ALA A 49 -8.20 5.42 -11.45
C ALA A 49 -8.17 6.55 -12.49
N ASP A 50 -9.34 6.89 -13.01
CA ASP A 50 -9.59 8.02 -13.89
C ASP A 50 -10.95 8.66 -13.55
N ASP A 51 -11.40 9.62 -14.36
CA ASP A 51 -12.68 10.34 -14.14
C ASP A 51 -13.90 9.40 -14.28
N ALA A 52 -13.79 8.31 -15.04
CA ALA A 52 -14.86 7.34 -15.23
C ALA A 52 -14.98 6.33 -14.08
N GLY A 53 -13.90 6.11 -13.33
CA GLY A 53 -13.90 5.16 -12.22
C GLY A 53 -12.55 4.51 -11.98
N VAL A 54 -12.58 3.26 -11.48
CA VAL A 54 -11.37 2.46 -11.26
C VAL A 54 -11.52 1.11 -11.94
N THR A 55 -10.58 0.79 -12.83
CA THR A 55 -10.58 -0.44 -13.62
C THR A 55 -9.30 -1.23 -13.44
N CYS A 56 -9.41 -2.58 -13.45
CA CYS A 56 -8.24 -3.45 -13.45
C CYS A 56 -7.59 -3.43 -14.84
N ILE A 57 -6.31 -3.05 -14.89
CA ILE A 57 -5.54 -2.96 -16.14
C ILE A 57 -4.47 -4.05 -16.26
N TRP A 58 -4.13 -4.70 -15.17
CA TRP A 58 -3.17 -5.81 -15.13
C TRP A 58 -3.44 -6.72 -13.93
N ASP A 59 -3.19 -7.99 -14.10
CA ASP A 59 -3.44 -9.02 -13.09
C ASP A 59 -2.44 -10.17 -13.24
N SER A 60 -1.82 -10.58 -12.14
CA SER A 60 -0.91 -11.73 -12.12
C SER A 60 -1.61 -13.07 -12.34
N HIS A 61 -2.94 -13.14 -12.14
CA HIS A 61 -3.77 -14.35 -12.27
C HIS A 61 -5.06 -14.06 -13.04
N PRO A 62 -4.95 -13.75 -14.34
CA PRO A 62 -6.11 -13.35 -15.15
C PRO A 62 -7.15 -14.47 -15.23
N GLY A 63 -8.43 -14.07 -15.35
CA GLY A 63 -9.55 -15.01 -15.50
C GLY A 63 -10.17 -15.49 -14.18
N THR A 64 -9.60 -15.12 -13.04
CA THR A 64 -10.19 -15.39 -11.72
C THR A 64 -10.88 -14.14 -11.17
N PRO A 65 -12.09 -14.20 -10.63
CA PRO A 65 -12.74 -13.06 -9.99
C PRO A 65 -11.87 -12.46 -8.87
N HIS A 66 -11.81 -11.14 -8.76
CA HIS A 66 -11.07 -10.45 -7.72
C HIS A 66 -11.82 -10.48 -6.38
N ARG A 67 -11.07 -10.79 -5.32
CA ARG A 67 -11.47 -10.61 -3.94
C ARG A 67 -10.34 -9.92 -3.19
N LEU A 68 -10.20 -8.61 -3.44
CA LEU A 68 -9.12 -7.83 -2.85
C LEU A 68 -9.15 -7.91 -1.33
N THR A 69 -8.07 -8.43 -0.75
CA THR A 69 -7.83 -8.48 0.69
C THR A 69 -7.08 -7.25 1.18
N HIS A 70 -6.29 -6.65 0.29
CA HIS A 70 -5.53 -5.43 0.55
C HIS A 70 -5.59 -4.51 -0.67
N VAL A 71 -5.57 -3.22 -0.44
CA VAL A 71 -5.39 -2.21 -1.48
C VAL A 71 -4.30 -1.24 -1.04
N ILE A 72 -3.33 -0.97 -1.91
CA ILE A 72 -2.22 -0.08 -1.62
C ILE A 72 -2.30 1.15 -2.53
N ALA A 73 -2.41 2.34 -1.93
CA ALA A 73 -2.19 3.62 -2.59
C ALA A 73 -0.69 3.94 -2.53
N PRO A 74 0.05 3.86 -3.65
CA PRO A 74 1.50 4.05 -3.67
C PRO A 74 1.89 5.52 -3.44
N PRO A 75 3.19 5.83 -3.31
CA PRO A 75 3.68 7.21 -3.29
C PRO A 75 3.26 7.99 -4.53
N SER A 76 3.33 9.32 -4.45
CA SER A 76 3.23 10.21 -5.59
C SER A 76 4.60 10.83 -5.91
N ILE A 77 4.88 11.05 -7.20
CA ILE A 77 5.99 11.89 -7.67
C ILE A 77 5.55 13.35 -7.85
N ILE A 78 4.24 13.63 -7.73
CA ILE A 78 3.69 14.97 -7.66
C ILE A 78 3.62 15.38 -6.19
N MET A 79 4.07 16.59 -5.88
CA MET A 79 4.02 17.13 -4.52
C MET A 79 2.55 17.31 -4.06
N PRO A 80 2.25 17.11 -2.77
CA PRO A 80 0.88 17.13 -2.25
C PRO A 80 0.09 18.42 -2.54
N ASP A 81 0.75 19.57 -2.62
CA ASP A 81 0.15 20.87 -2.97
C ASP A 81 -0.34 20.94 -4.42
N ARG A 82 0.17 20.06 -5.30
CA ARG A 82 -0.20 19.97 -6.72
C ARG A 82 -0.99 18.71 -7.06
N MET A 83 -1.23 17.83 -6.09
CA MET A 83 -2.07 16.66 -6.30
C MET A 83 -3.53 17.08 -6.45
N ALA A 84 -4.14 16.72 -7.56
CA ALA A 84 -5.58 16.90 -7.76
C ALA A 84 -6.37 15.94 -6.85
N PRO A 85 -7.57 16.33 -6.39
CA PRO A 85 -8.49 15.40 -5.73
C PRO A 85 -8.78 14.19 -6.61
N ALA A 86 -8.91 13.01 -5.98
CA ALA A 86 -9.16 11.74 -6.66
C ALA A 86 -10.47 11.08 -6.18
N PRO A 87 -11.65 11.71 -6.42
CA PRO A 87 -12.91 11.25 -5.84
C PRO A 87 -13.34 9.87 -6.32
N ALA A 88 -13.00 9.47 -7.53
CA ALA A 88 -13.27 8.11 -8.02
C ALA A 88 -12.44 7.08 -7.25
N ALA A 89 -11.14 7.35 -7.04
CA ALA A 89 -10.27 6.53 -6.22
C ALA A 89 -10.76 6.43 -4.77
N ALA A 90 -11.16 7.57 -4.18
CA ALA A 90 -11.66 7.60 -2.79
C ALA A 90 -12.93 6.75 -2.63
N ARG A 91 -13.92 6.87 -3.51
CA ARG A 91 -15.13 6.02 -3.49
C ARG A 91 -14.78 4.55 -3.65
N TRP A 92 -13.92 4.23 -4.60
CA TRP A 92 -13.51 2.85 -4.82
C TRP A 92 -12.79 2.26 -3.59
N LEU A 93 -11.91 3.01 -2.94
CA LEU A 93 -11.27 2.61 -1.68
C LEU A 93 -12.30 2.36 -0.58
N GLN A 94 -13.29 3.25 -0.42
CA GLN A 94 -14.39 3.07 0.54
C GLN A 94 -15.15 1.75 0.28
N ASP A 95 -15.48 1.46 -0.98
CA ASP A 95 -16.18 0.22 -1.37
C ASP A 95 -15.33 -1.03 -1.08
N ARG A 96 -14.01 -0.96 -1.36
CA ARG A 96 -13.11 -2.09 -1.05
C ARG A 96 -12.99 -2.30 0.45
N HIS A 97 -12.85 -1.23 1.23
CA HIS A 97 -12.82 -1.28 2.69
C HIS A 97 -14.13 -1.85 3.27
N ALA A 98 -15.28 -1.39 2.80
CA ALA A 98 -16.59 -1.93 3.20
C ALA A 98 -16.73 -3.42 2.85
N GLY A 99 -16.06 -3.90 1.79
CA GLY A 99 -15.93 -5.30 1.42
C GLY A 99 -14.92 -6.11 2.25
N GLY A 100 -14.27 -5.50 3.24
CA GLY A 100 -13.33 -6.14 4.15
C GLY A 100 -11.86 -6.06 3.74
N ALA A 101 -11.51 -5.29 2.69
CA ALA A 101 -10.12 -5.10 2.32
C ALA A 101 -9.40 -4.16 3.29
N ILE A 102 -8.17 -4.50 3.65
CA ILE A 102 -7.25 -3.63 4.39
C ILE A 102 -6.73 -2.55 3.42
N LEU A 103 -6.89 -1.28 3.79
CA LEU A 103 -6.34 -0.19 2.99
C LEU A 103 -4.95 0.19 3.46
N CYS A 104 -4.04 0.31 2.50
CA CYS A 104 -2.67 0.71 2.76
C CYS A 104 -2.32 1.96 1.97
N SER A 105 -1.47 2.81 2.52
CA SER A 105 -0.90 3.95 1.78
C SER A 105 0.58 4.12 2.05
N VAL A 106 1.29 4.72 1.09
CA VAL A 106 2.71 5.03 1.24
C VAL A 106 2.95 6.49 0.88
N CYS A 107 3.69 7.21 1.74
CA CYS A 107 4.12 8.58 1.48
C CYS A 107 2.92 9.49 1.16
N ALA A 108 2.93 10.16 0.00
CA ALA A 108 1.83 11.02 -0.46
C ALA A 108 0.54 10.24 -0.82
N GLY A 109 0.58 8.91 -0.95
CA GLY A 109 -0.62 8.07 -1.05
C GLY A 109 -1.58 8.23 0.14
N ALA A 110 -1.06 8.69 1.29
CA ALA A 110 -1.87 9.02 2.47
C ALA A 110 -2.90 10.14 2.19
N PHE A 111 -2.63 11.04 1.26
CA PHE A 111 -3.59 12.08 0.87
C PHE A 111 -4.79 11.49 0.11
N VAL A 112 -4.54 10.53 -0.78
CA VAL A 112 -5.61 9.81 -1.49
C VAL A 112 -6.44 8.98 -0.52
N LEU A 113 -5.79 8.30 0.43
CA LEU A 113 -6.47 7.55 1.47
C LEU A 113 -7.28 8.47 2.39
N ALA A 114 -6.76 9.64 2.77
CA ALA A 114 -7.45 10.59 3.64
C ALA A 114 -8.71 11.21 3.00
N GLU A 115 -8.78 11.29 1.67
CA GLU A 115 -10.00 11.72 0.95
C GLU A 115 -11.20 10.78 1.17
N THR A 116 -10.96 9.55 1.61
CA THR A 116 -12.03 8.61 1.98
C THR A 116 -12.74 8.99 3.28
N GLY A 117 -12.13 9.78 4.15
CA GLY A 117 -12.59 10.03 5.52
C GLY A 117 -12.39 8.85 6.49
N LEU A 118 -11.92 7.70 6.01
CA LEU A 118 -11.75 6.49 6.85
C LEU A 118 -10.61 6.61 7.87
N VAL A 119 -9.71 7.57 7.70
CA VAL A 119 -8.61 7.86 8.65
C VAL A 119 -8.95 8.97 9.66
N ASP A 120 -10.15 9.53 9.61
CA ASP A 120 -10.61 10.53 10.57
C ASP A 120 -10.62 9.95 11.99
N GLY A 121 -9.98 10.63 12.95
CA GLY A 121 -9.85 10.18 14.34
C GLY A 121 -8.88 9.03 14.55
N ARG A 122 -8.14 8.62 13.52
CA ARG A 122 -7.20 7.47 13.57
C ARG A 122 -5.77 7.94 13.40
N ARG A 123 -4.84 7.11 13.84
CA ARG A 123 -3.40 7.36 13.64
C ARG A 123 -3.01 7.05 12.20
N ALA A 124 -2.22 7.92 11.61
CA ALA A 124 -1.66 7.71 10.28
C ALA A 124 -0.28 8.36 10.15
N THR A 125 0.53 7.85 9.25
CA THR A 125 1.79 8.48 8.86
C THR A 125 1.81 8.82 7.37
N THR A 126 2.68 9.74 7.02
CA THR A 126 3.04 10.11 5.64
C THR A 126 4.53 10.44 5.63
N HIS A 127 5.07 10.89 4.51
CA HIS A 127 6.44 11.40 4.51
C HIS A 127 6.57 12.57 5.51
N TRP A 128 7.61 12.58 6.35
CA TRP A 128 7.82 13.61 7.37
C TRP A 128 7.73 15.04 6.81
N ALA A 129 8.22 15.28 5.58
CA ALA A 129 8.14 16.59 4.92
C ALA A 129 6.72 17.00 4.53
N PHE A 130 5.77 16.06 4.47
CA PHE A 130 4.36 16.28 4.09
C PHE A 130 3.41 16.26 5.30
N ALA A 131 3.92 15.93 6.48
CA ALA A 131 3.14 15.79 7.70
C ALA A 131 2.29 17.03 7.99
N ARG A 132 2.91 18.22 7.92
CA ARG A 132 2.20 19.48 8.13
C ARG A 132 1.07 19.72 7.12
N GLN A 133 1.30 19.40 5.84
CA GLN A 133 0.29 19.56 4.80
C GLN A 133 -0.87 18.58 5.00
N LEU A 134 -0.59 17.34 5.40
CA LEU A 134 -1.62 16.35 5.70
C LEU A 134 -2.49 16.81 6.87
N ALA A 135 -1.88 17.28 7.98
CA ALA A 135 -2.61 17.81 9.13
C ALA A 135 -3.48 19.03 8.80
N GLN A 136 -3.01 19.92 7.92
CA GLN A 136 -3.77 21.10 7.50
C GLN A 136 -4.96 20.74 6.61
N ARG A 137 -4.78 19.77 5.69
CA ARG A 137 -5.84 19.36 4.76
C ARG A 137 -6.84 18.41 5.41
N PHE A 138 -6.38 17.57 6.33
CA PHE A 138 -7.19 16.57 7.03
C PHE A 138 -7.00 16.65 8.56
N PRO A 139 -7.58 17.69 9.20
CA PRO A 139 -7.28 18.04 10.60
C PRO A 139 -7.77 17.01 11.63
N LYS A 140 -8.58 16.05 11.22
CA LYS A 140 -9.05 14.96 12.10
C LYS A 140 -8.09 13.77 12.17
N VAL A 141 -7.09 13.72 11.29
CA VAL A 141 -6.09 12.65 11.29
C VAL A 141 -5.10 12.86 12.43
N HIS A 142 -4.84 11.84 13.22
CA HIS A 142 -3.82 11.86 14.27
C HIS A 142 -2.46 11.44 13.68
N LEU A 143 -1.61 12.42 13.39
CA LEU A 143 -0.32 12.16 12.76
C LEU A 143 0.66 11.45 13.71
N ALA A 144 1.33 10.44 13.17
CA ALA A 144 2.46 9.74 13.78
C ALA A 144 3.65 9.75 12.79
N ASP A 145 4.09 10.95 12.41
CA ASP A 145 5.06 11.22 11.35
C ASP A 145 6.50 10.73 11.64
N GLU A 146 6.76 10.34 12.88
CA GLU A 146 8.02 9.70 13.27
C GLU A 146 8.05 8.20 12.93
N GLN A 147 6.89 7.55 12.84
CA GLN A 147 6.80 6.11 12.57
C GLN A 147 6.95 5.81 11.09
N MET A 148 7.69 4.75 10.75
CA MET A 148 7.81 4.30 9.37
C MET A 148 6.51 3.64 8.88
N VAL A 149 5.90 2.80 9.70
CA VAL A 149 4.62 2.15 9.43
C VAL A 149 3.71 2.32 10.64
N VAL A 150 2.50 2.81 10.41
CA VAL A 150 1.41 2.86 11.38
C VAL A 150 0.37 1.84 10.97
N ASP A 151 -0.04 1.02 11.89
CA ASP A 151 -1.00 -0.06 11.71
C ASP A 151 -2.18 0.13 12.67
N GLU A 152 -3.35 0.31 12.11
CA GLU A 152 -4.63 0.46 12.82
C GLU A 152 -5.57 -0.76 12.56
N GLY A 153 -5.00 -1.88 12.09
CA GLY A 153 -5.71 -3.12 11.81
C GLY A 153 -6.22 -3.21 10.37
N ASP A 154 -7.28 -2.51 10.06
CA ASP A 154 -7.88 -2.43 8.72
C ASP A 154 -7.34 -1.30 7.84
N ILE A 155 -6.49 -0.44 8.40
CA ILE A 155 -5.77 0.63 7.70
C ILE A 155 -4.30 0.60 8.12
N MET A 156 -3.41 0.64 7.13
CA MET A 156 -1.96 0.74 7.34
C MET A 156 -1.41 1.92 6.53
N THR A 157 -0.55 2.72 7.14
CA THR A 157 0.10 3.84 6.45
C THR A 157 1.61 3.77 6.64
N ALA A 158 2.37 4.08 5.59
CA ALA A 158 3.83 4.09 5.62
C ALA A 158 4.38 5.45 5.18
N GLY A 159 5.42 5.91 5.87
CA GLY A 159 6.12 7.16 5.56
C GLY A 159 7.22 6.96 4.52
N GLY A 160 7.70 8.07 3.95
CA GLY A 160 8.82 8.04 3.01
C GLY A 160 8.49 7.52 1.60
N ILE A 161 9.20 8.04 0.59
CA ILE A 161 8.92 7.68 -0.81
C ILE A 161 9.34 6.25 -1.16
N LEU A 162 10.31 5.69 -0.45
CA LEU A 162 10.75 4.30 -0.61
C LEU A 162 10.17 3.37 0.47
N ALA A 163 9.30 3.86 1.36
CA ALA A 163 8.70 3.06 2.41
C ALA A 163 7.71 1.99 1.89
N TRP A 164 7.48 1.93 0.57
CA TRP A 164 6.79 0.81 -0.05
C TRP A 164 7.55 -0.51 0.16
N THR A 165 8.90 -0.47 0.33
CA THR A 165 9.68 -1.66 0.70
C THR A 165 9.37 -2.09 2.13
N ASP A 166 9.25 -1.14 3.07
CA ASP A 166 8.92 -1.44 4.48
C ASP A 166 7.50 -1.99 4.61
N LEU A 167 6.54 -1.36 3.92
CA LEU A 167 5.16 -1.85 3.89
C LEU A 167 5.07 -3.24 3.23
N GLY A 168 5.71 -3.42 2.07
CA GLY A 168 5.73 -4.68 1.34
C GLY A 168 6.30 -5.82 2.19
N LEU A 169 7.46 -5.61 2.82
CA LEU A 169 8.05 -6.62 3.73
C LEU A 169 7.19 -6.87 4.97
N THR A 170 6.53 -5.84 5.52
CA THR A 170 5.58 -6.00 6.62
C THR A 170 4.42 -6.92 6.22
N LEU A 171 3.85 -6.70 5.02
CA LEU A 171 2.78 -7.55 4.49
C LEU A 171 3.28 -8.97 4.18
N VAL A 172 4.47 -9.13 3.60
CA VAL A 172 5.09 -10.46 3.42
C VAL A 172 5.22 -11.20 4.75
N GLY A 173 5.70 -10.51 5.80
CA GLY A 173 5.83 -11.11 7.12
C GLY A 173 4.49 -11.59 7.70
N ARG A 174 3.41 -10.86 7.45
CA ARG A 174 2.06 -11.21 7.92
C ARG A 174 1.42 -12.34 7.11
N LEU A 175 1.55 -12.28 5.80
CA LEU A 175 0.87 -13.18 4.87
C LEU A 175 1.61 -14.50 4.67
N LEU A 176 2.94 -14.43 4.59
CA LEU A 176 3.81 -15.56 4.24
C LEU A 176 4.73 -16.00 5.40
N GLY A 177 4.78 -15.21 6.45
CA GLY A 177 5.56 -15.50 7.65
C GLY A 177 6.91 -14.76 7.74
N PRO A 178 7.47 -14.65 8.96
CA PRO A 178 8.69 -13.87 9.21
C PRO A 178 9.93 -14.46 8.53
N ALA A 179 10.02 -15.78 8.38
CA ALA A 179 11.13 -16.43 7.68
C ALA A 179 11.16 -16.02 6.19
N THR A 180 10.01 -16.06 5.52
CA THR A 180 9.86 -15.61 4.13
C THR A 180 10.19 -14.13 3.98
N MET A 181 9.75 -13.29 4.91
CA MET A 181 10.07 -11.85 4.91
C MET A 181 11.59 -11.62 4.98
N LEU A 182 12.29 -12.31 5.89
CA LEU A 182 13.75 -12.19 6.02
C LEU A 182 14.49 -12.72 4.78
N ALA A 183 14.04 -13.83 4.20
CA ALA A 183 14.61 -14.37 2.97
C ALA A 183 14.43 -13.40 1.79
N THR A 184 13.23 -12.83 1.64
CA THR A 184 12.91 -11.82 0.62
C THR A 184 13.76 -10.57 0.78
N ALA A 185 13.87 -10.03 2.01
CA ALA A 185 14.69 -8.85 2.30
C ALA A 185 16.17 -9.10 1.96
N ARG A 186 16.68 -10.28 2.31
CA ARG A 186 18.07 -10.69 2.01
C ARG A 186 18.31 -10.82 0.51
N PHE A 187 17.38 -11.46 -0.21
CA PHE A 187 17.49 -11.63 -1.66
C PHE A 187 17.48 -10.27 -2.39
N LEU A 188 16.60 -9.36 -1.98
CA LEU A 188 16.49 -8.01 -2.55
C LEU A 188 17.59 -7.04 -2.08
N LEU A 189 18.47 -7.46 -1.14
CA LEU A 189 19.48 -6.62 -0.51
C LEU A 189 18.91 -5.35 0.14
N ILE A 190 17.71 -5.45 0.67
CA ILE A 190 17.07 -4.37 1.45
C ILE A 190 17.04 -4.74 2.93
N LYS A 191 17.03 -3.71 3.78
CA LYS A 191 16.91 -3.94 5.24
C LYS A 191 15.51 -4.44 5.58
N PRO A 192 15.36 -5.25 6.66
CA PRO A 192 14.05 -5.51 7.26
C PRO A 192 13.30 -4.20 7.56
N PRO A 193 11.96 -4.25 7.73
CA PRO A 193 11.17 -3.03 7.89
C PRO A 193 11.71 -2.11 8.99
N ARG A 194 11.86 -0.84 8.66
CA ARG A 194 12.31 0.20 9.58
C ARG A 194 11.19 0.58 10.52
N GLN A 195 11.53 0.99 11.74
CA GLN A 195 10.53 1.42 12.73
C GLN A 195 10.30 2.94 12.70
N SER A 196 11.33 3.73 12.37
CA SER A 196 11.30 5.19 12.39
C SER A 196 11.72 5.80 11.07
N GLN A 197 11.10 6.96 10.73
CA GLN A 197 11.54 7.83 9.64
C GLN A 197 12.67 8.77 10.06
N ARG A 198 12.91 8.92 11.36
CA ARG A 198 14.00 9.75 11.86
C ARG A 198 15.33 9.02 11.65
N PRO A 199 16.38 9.73 11.20
CA PRO A 199 17.72 9.17 11.03
C PRO A 199 18.32 8.72 12.35
#